data_a1d9c57f3acf70a37981c5663ed3c265
#
_entry.id   a1d9c57f3acf70a37981c5663ed3c265
#
_cell.length_a   1.000
_cell.length_b   1.000
_cell.length_c   1.000
_cell.angle_alpha   90.00
_cell.angle_beta   90.00
_cell.angle_gamma   90.00
#
_symmetry.space_group_name_H-M   'P 1'
#
loop_
_entity.id
_entity.type
_entity.pdbx_description
1 polymer ?
#
loop_
_entity_poly.entity_id
_entity_poly.type
_entity_poly.pdbx_seq_one_letter_code
_entity_poly.pdbx_strand_id
1 'polypeptide(L)'
;MKPLLYIMGLLLASCGGGGSSSNNIQTPQSDGSDTDVGNCQQDGWSAGTMSMNFNGIERLFRIHLPAAYSSANPSSLIIGFHGWGGDQNAFLSSQTVRDQLNEHNYVMLSPLGLGSEEPGSHASSWSFSGSTTGLDGDGFNAGVANDSDKICNTNTTPNYTYPSCQNVADNSCSWTHCLDDDIGFVASLVSEAKDNLCIDSERIFAVGGSNGGMFVWDLGRDERTADSFKAIAPIIGLPHRGYLAGPKKANGLPVISITGINDTTVPPGDWNNKSFTTTSNGEAFFYTGASAIAESWGNVLGCDTSVPPELVTQDIAPDLECRSWDYCGGGDIFPGILDCRGEDMGHVYNLGQSWPLIMAFFNDQ
;
A
#
# COMPACT_ATOMS: atom_id res chain seq x y z
N MET A 1 34.33 28.14 39.91
CA MET A 1 34.08 27.88 41.32
C MET A 1 33.24 26.64 41.47
N LYS A 2 33.84 25.56 41.87
CA LYS A 2 33.24 24.34 42.44
C LYS A 2 33.16 24.59 43.98
N PRO A 3 32.54 23.75 44.81
CA PRO A 3 31.70 22.55 44.64
C PRO A 3 30.47 22.55 45.61
N LEU A 4 29.62 21.57 45.67
CA LEU A 4 29.50 20.68 46.85
C LEU A 4 28.52 19.51 46.61
N LEU A 5 29.05 18.36 46.92
CA LEU A 5 28.49 17.06 47.12
C LEU A 5 27.68 16.98 48.44
N TYR A 6 26.57 16.22 48.53
CA TYR A 6 26.18 15.57 49.80
C TYR A 6 25.59 14.17 49.54
N ILE A 7 26.24 13.21 50.17
CA ILE A 7 25.89 11.79 50.31
C ILE A 7 25.31 11.62 51.73
N MET A 8 24.45 10.65 51.92
CA MET A 8 24.11 9.82 53.11
C MET A 8 22.60 9.55 53.20
N GLY A 9 22.11 8.40 53.52
CA GLY A 9 22.68 7.18 54.09
C GLY A 9 21.58 6.12 54.25
N LEU A 10 22.02 4.90 54.39
CA LEU A 10 21.28 3.67 54.71
C LEU A 10 20.49 3.71 56.01
N LEU A 11 19.38 2.97 56.09
CA LEU A 11 19.03 2.23 57.33
C LEU A 11 18.26 0.96 57.02
N LEU A 12 18.86 -0.15 57.45
CA LEU A 12 18.32 -1.51 57.56
C LEU A 12 17.51 -1.67 58.87
N ALA A 13 16.44 -2.41 58.82
CA ALA A 13 15.96 -3.13 60.01
C ALA A 13 15.23 -4.44 59.63
N SER A 14 15.70 -5.50 60.18
CA SER A 14 15.27 -6.89 60.09
C SER A 14 14.32 -7.29 61.21
N CYS A 15 13.69 -8.43 61.03
CA CYS A 15 13.18 -9.50 61.93
C CYS A 15 11.72 -9.83 61.57
N GLY A 16 11.30 -11.06 61.37
CA GLY A 16 11.74 -12.40 61.70
C GLY A 16 10.48 -13.18 62.04
N GLY A 17 10.35 -14.44 61.59
CA GLY A 17 9.26 -15.28 62.07
C GLY A 17 8.93 -16.41 61.07
N GLY A 18 9.32 -17.62 61.44
CA GLY A 18 9.38 -18.84 60.69
C GLY A 18 8.05 -19.60 60.58
N GLY A 19 8.05 -20.57 59.71
CA GLY A 19 7.03 -21.60 59.54
C GLY A 19 7.45 -22.57 58.45
N SER A 20 7.92 -23.74 58.84
CA SER A 20 8.27 -24.86 57.95
C SER A 20 7.02 -25.46 57.30
N SER A 21 7.14 -25.80 56.01
CA SER A 21 6.54 -27.03 55.46
C SER A 21 7.03 -27.34 54.05
N SER A 22 7.67 -28.47 53.93
CA SER A 22 7.74 -29.46 52.83
C SER A 22 8.03 -29.02 51.41
N ASN A 23 9.21 -29.45 50.99
CA ASN A 23 9.71 -29.55 49.62
C ASN A 23 8.79 -30.31 48.69
N ASN A 24 8.38 -29.68 47.60
CA ASN A 24 8.16 -30.35 46.32
C ASN A 24 9.01 -29.68 45.28
N ILE A 25 10.08 -30.35 44.91
CA ILE A 25 10.92 -30.00 43.76
C ILE A 25 10.10 -30.38 42.52
N GLN A 26 9.45 -29.37 41.89
CA GLN A 26 8.97 -29.48 40.53
C GLN A 26 10.09 -29.05 39.59
N THR A 27 10.57 -29.99 38.79
CA THR A 27 11.40 -29.77 37.63
C THR A 27 10.77 -28.69 36.75
N PRO A 28 11.57 -27.76 36.18
CA PRO A 28 11.04 -26.85 35.18
C PRO A 28 10.62 -27.65 33.96
N GLN A 29 9.34 -27.66 33.70
CA GLN A 29 8.77 -28.09 32.44
C GLN A 29 9.26 -27.08 31.39
N SER A 30 9.91 -27.54 30.34
CA SER A 30 10.26 -26.80 29.17
C SER A 30 9.01 -26.13 28.63
N ASP A 31 9.01 -24.81 28.62
CA ASP A 31 8.05 -24.03 27.83
C ASP A 31 8.24 -24.42 26.36
N GLY A 32 7.39 -25.36 25.95
CA GLY A 32 7.09 -25.51 24.54
C GLY A 32 6.51 -24.17 24.08
N SER A 33 7.11 -23.59 23.09
CA SER A 33 6.47 -22.53 22.31
C SER A 33 5.14 -23.09 21.81
N ASP A 34 4.06 -22.85 22.54
CA ASP A 34 2.74 -22.83 21.97
C ASP A 34 2.77 -21.69 20.93
N THR A 35 3.03 -22.04 19.69
CA THR A 35 2.47 -21.28 18.59
C THR A 35 0.97 -21.40 18.80
N ASP A 36 0.40 -20.36 19.37
CA ASP A 36 -1.04 -20.16 19.43
C ASP A 36 -1.49 -20.11 17.95
N VAL A 37 -1.80 -21.28 17.40
CA VAL A 37 -2.51 -21.42 16.13
C VAL A 37 -3.91 -20.95 16.46
N GLY A 38 -4.07 -19.61 16.45
CA GLY A 38 -5.30 -18.94 16.82
C GLY A 38 -6.44 -19.61 16.10
N ASN A 39 -7.35 -20.16 16.88
CA ASN A 39 -8.63 -20.64 16.38
C ASN A 39 -9.30 -19.40 15.76
N CYS A 40 -9.19 -19.25 14.42
CA CYS A 40 -9.82 -18.16 13.69
C CYS A 40 -11.33 -18.25 13.93
N GLN A 41 -11.81 -17.53 14.90
CA GLN A 41 -13.22 -17.46 15.20
C GLN A 41 -13.85 -16.53 14.18
N GLN A 42 -14.56 -17.08 13.21
CA GLN A 42 -15.20 -16.36 12.13
C GLN A 42 -16.66 -16.15 12.46
N ASP A 43 -17.05 -14.92 12.59
CA ASP A 43 -18.46 -14.56 12.64
C ASP A 43 -18.67 -13.25 11.87
N GLY A 44 -18.98 -13.33 10.59
CA GLY A 44 -19.60 -12.20 9.96
C GLY A 44 -19.37 -11.98 8.47
N TRP A 45 -18.18 -12.25 7.90
CA TRP A 45 -17.93 -11.97 6.50
C TRP A 45 -17.93 -13.24 5.62
N SER A 46 -18.56 -13.13 4.46
CA SER A 46 -18.64 -14.20 3.45
C SER A 46 -18.28 -13.66 2.07
N ALA A 47 -18.02 -14.58 1.13
CA ALA A 47 -17.78 -14.19 -0.26
C ALA A 47 -18.97 -13.39 -0.84
N GLY A 48 -18.68 -12.34 -1.59
CA GLY A 48 -19.68 -11.47 -2.21
C GLY A 48 -19.45 -10.00 -1.87
N THR A 49 -20.48 -9.18 -2.10
CA THR A 49 -20.44 -7.75 -1.77
C THR A 49 -20.88 -7.54 -0.32
N MET A 50 -20.07 -6.79 0.40
CA MET A 50 -20.29 -6.39 1.78
C MET A 50 -20.19 -4.88 1.91
N SER A 51 -20.57 -4.37 3.07
CA SER A 51 -20.36 -2.96 3.43
C SER A 51 -19.94 -2.81 4.88
N MET A 52 -19.27 -1.71 5.18
CA MET A 52 -18.98 -1.24 6.52
C MET A 52 -19.23 0.26 6.63
N ASN A 53 -19.60 0.73 7.81
CA ASN A 53 -19.68 2.17 8.06
C ASN A 53 -18.32 2.70 8.51
N PHE A 54 -17.81 3.70 7.79
CA PHE A 54 -16.61 4.42 8.19
C PHE A 54 -16.91 5.92 8.22
N ASN A 55 -16.77 6.54 9.38
CA ASN A 55 -17.06 7.95 9.63
C ASN A 55 -18.47 8.41 9.21
N GLY A 56 -19.46 7.53 9.29
CA GLY A 56 -20.84 7.81 8.89
C GLY A 56 -21.12 7.57 7.40
N ILE A 57 -20.13 7.17 6.63
CA ILE A 57 -20.28 6.82 5.21
C ILE A 57 -20.27 5.29 5.07
N GLU A 58 -21.26 4.76 4.33
CA GLU A 58 -21.26 3.35 3.96
C GLU A 58 -20.22 3.10 2.86
N ARG A 59 -19.24 2.22 3.15
CA ARG A 59 -18.16 1.85 2.24
C ARG A 59 -18.39 0.42 1.76
N LEU A 60 -18.56 0.27 0.47
CA LEU A 60 -18.76 -1.04 -0.17
C LEU A 60 -17.44 -1.71 -0.49
N PHE A 61 -17.39 -3.04 -0.38
CA PHE A 61 -16.27 -3.85 -0.83
C PHE A 61 -16.73 -5.24 -1.24
N ARG A 62 -15.96 -5.89 -2.09
CA ARG A 62 -16.20 -7.27 -2.51
C ARG A 62 -15.16 -8.19 -1.90
N ILE A 63 -15.61 -9.36 -1.46
CA ILE A 63 -14.78 -10.43 -0.88
C ILE A 63 -14.70 -11.59 -1.87
N HIS A 64 -13.49 -12.02 -2.20
CA HIS A 64 -13.22 -13.31 -2.80
C HIS A 64 -12.55 -14.20 -1.76
N LEU A 65 -13.14 -15.36 -1.50
CA LEU A 65 -12.55 -16.42 -0.68
C LEU A 65 -12.03 -17.50 -1.61
N PRO A 66 -10.75 -17.93 -1.50
CA PRO A 66 -10.22 -19.03 -2.31
C PRO A 66 -10.92 -20.35 -1.98
N ALA A 67 -10.90 -21.29 -2.91
CA ALA A 67 -11.57 -22.58 -2.74
C ALA A 67 -11.06 -23.39 -1.54
N ALA A 68 -9.81 -23.18 -1.13
CA ALA A 68 -9.18 -23.83 0.03
C ALA A 68 -9.37 -23.05 1.34
N TYR A 69 -10.08 -21.91 1.31
CA TYR A 69 -10.29 -21.11 2.52
C TYR A 69 -10.96 -21.91 3.64
N SER A 70 -10.41 -21.82 4.82
CA SER A 70 -10.95 -22.49 6.02
C SER A 70 -10.66 -21.68 7.28
N SER A 71 -11.47 -21.90 8.32
CA SER A 71 -11.24 -21.31 9.65
C SER A 71 -10.08 -21.95 10.44
N ALA A 72 -9.50 -23.01 9.91
CA ALA A 72 -8.42 -23.73 10.61
C ALA A 72 -7.02 -23.32 10.14
N ASN A 73 -6.92 -22.72 8.94
CA ASN A 73 -5.64 -22.34 8.34
C ASN A 73 -5.73 -20.89 7.86
N PRO A 74 -4.97 -19.97 8.47
CA PRO A 74 -4.95 -18.58 8.01
C PRO A 74 -4.56 -18.44 6.54
N SER A 75 -5.29 -17.59 5.82
CA SER A 75 -5.03 -17.25 4.42
C SER A 75 -4.31 -15.92 4.33
N SER A 76 -3.44 -15.75 3.33
CA SER A 76 -2.90 -14.44 3.00
C SER A 76 -4.01 -13.51 2.49
N LEU A 77 -3.85 -12.20 2.66
CA LEU A 77 -4.82 -11.19 2.23
C LEU A 77 -4.22 -10.26 1.18
N ILE A 78 -4.95 -10.02 0.11
CA ILE A 78 -4.69 -8.92 -0.83
C ILE A 78 -5.84 -7.93 -0.76
N ILE A 79 -5.54 -6.63 -0.65
CA ILE A 79 -6.51 -5.55 -0.84
C ILE A 79 -6.25 -4.90 -2.20
N GLY A 80 -7.28 -4.91 -3.08
CA GLY A 80 -7.17 -4.47 -4.46
C GLY A 80 -7.93 -3.17 -4.73
N PHE A 81 -7.22 -2.13 -5.17
CA PHE A 81 -7.73 -0.77 -5.40
C PHE A 81 -7.86 -0.49 -6.90
N HIS A 82 -9.09 -0.28 -7.37
CA HIS A 82 -9.37 0.02 -8.78
C HIS A 82 -8.84 1.40 -9.20
N GLY A 83 -8.72 1.63 -10.50
CA GLY A 83 -8.39 2.94 -11.07
C GLY A 83 -9.58 3.91 -11.05
N TRP A 84 -9.33 5.15 -11.44
CA TRP A 84 -10.35 6.19 -11.56
C TRP A 84 -11.52 5.73 -12.43
N GLY A 85 -12.75 5.86 -11.93
CA GLY A 85 -13.97 5.39 -12.59
C GLY A 85 -14.18 3.88 -12.58
N GLY A 86 -13.31 3.12 -11.91
CA GLY A 86 -13.46 1.67 -11.75
C GLY A 86 -14.42 1.28 -10.63
N ASP A 87 -14.49 -0.02 -10.38
CA ASP A 87 -15.31 -0.62 -9.33
C ASP A 87 -14.62 -1.80 -8.62
N GLN A 88 -15.29 -2.39 -7.66
CA GLN A 88 -14.82 -3.54 -6.90
C GLN A 88 -14.61 -4.83 -7.73
N ASN A 89 -14.89 -4.81 -9.03
CA ASN A 89 -14.67 -5.93 -9.93
C ASN A 89 -13.39 -5.78 -10.77
N ALA A 90 -12.68 -4.65 -10.67
CA ALA A 90 -11.56 -4.32 -11.54
C ALA A 90 -10.50 -5.45 -11.66
N PHE A 91 -10.18 -6.12 -10.56
CA PHE A 91 -9.30 -7.28 -10.53
C PHE A 91 -10.07 -8.60 -10.60
N LEU A 92 -11.15 -8.73 -9.85
CA LEU A 92 -11.91 -9.97 -9.71
C LEU A 92 -12.73 -10.36 -10.96
N SER A 93 -12.84 -9.49 -11.97
CA SER A 93 -13.37 -9.85 -13.29
C SER A 93 -12.41 -10.73 -14.09
N SER A 94 -11.09 -10.64 -13.83
CA SER A 94 -10.07 -11.45 -14.51
C SER A 94 -10.07 -12.89 -14.00
N GLN A 95 -10.12 -13.86 -14.93
CA GLN A 95 -9.98 -15.28 -14.59
C GLN A 95 -8.58 -15.58 -14.06
N THR A 96 -7.53 -15.03 -14.67
CA THR A 96 -6.13 -15.18 -14.21
C THR A 96 -5.98 -14.79 -12.75
N VAL A 97 -6.58 -13.67 -12.35
CA VAL A 97 -6.55 -13.22 -10.94
C VAL A 97 -7.20 -14.25 -10.02
N ARG A 98 -8.43 -14.68 -10.33
CA ARG A 98 -9.14 -15.65 -9.48
C ARG A 98 -8.44 -17.00 -9.40
N ASP A 99 -7.86 -17.47 -10.50
CA ASP A 99 -7.13 -18.75 -10.52
C ASP A 99 -5.90 -18.70 -9.63
N GLN A 100 -5.12 -17.62 -9.70
CA GLN A 100 -3.93 -17.43 -8.86
C GLN A 100 -4.29 -17.23 -7.37
N LEU A 101 -5.38 -16.51 -7.05
CA LEU A 101 -5.87 -16.40 -5.68
C LEU A 101 -6.26 -17.77 -5.10
N ASN A 102 -6.91 -18.61 -5.91
CA ASN A 102 -7.27 -19.96 -5.49
C ASN A 102 -6.04 -20.88 -5.36
N GLU A 103 -5.09 -20.80 -6.29
CA GLU A 103 -3.87 -21.61 -6.29
C GLU A 103 -3.01 -21.37 -5.04
N HIS A 104 -2.88 -20.10 -4.65
CA HIS A 104 -2.00 -19.69 -3.56
C HIS A 104 -2.72 -19.43 -2.23
N ASN A 105 -4.02 -19.72 -2.14
CA ASN A 105 -4.84 -19.53 -0.94
C ASN A 105 -4.86 -18.07 -0.44
N TYR A 106 -5.10 -17.11 -1.33
CA TYR A 106 -5.26 -15.71 -0.98
C TYR A 106 -6.72 -15.29 -0.93
N VAL A 107 -7.13 -14.68 0.17
CA VAL A 107 -8.34 -13.87 0.22
C VAL A 107 -8.09 -12.54 -0.49
N MET A 108 -9.07 -12.03 -1.23
CA MET A 108 -9.00 -10.69 -1.79
C MET A 108 -10.18 -9.85 -1.35
N LEU A 109 -9.89 -8.67 -0.80
CA LEU A 109 -10.84 -7.59 -0.60
C LEU A 109 -10.67 -6.55 -1.71
N SER A 110 -11.76 -6.19 -2.36
CA SER A 110 -11.78 -5.17 -3.41
C SER A 110 -12.78 -4.09 -3.02
N PRO A 111 -12.33 -3.03 -2.32
CA PRO A 111 -13.21 -1.93 -1.95
C PRO A 111 -13.57 -1.03 -3.14
N LEU A 112 -14.69 -0.32 -3.02
CA LEU A 112 -15.15 0.70 -3.95
C LEU A 112 -14.72 2.09 -3.46
N GLY A 113 -14.03 2.83 -4.31
CA GLY A 113 -13.71 4.25 -4.09
C GLY A 113 -14.95 5.12 -4.11
N LEU A 114 -14.90 6.24 -3.43
CA LEU A 114 -16.02 7.20 -3.36
C LEU A 114 -16.06 8.13 -4.56
N GLY A 115 -17.15 8.89 -4.69
CA GLY A 115 -17.36 9.94 -5.68
C GLY A 115 -18.41 9.61 -6.75
N SER A 116 -18.65 8.34 -7.06
CA SER A 116 -19.64 7.93 -8.09
C SER A 116 -21.09 8.22 -7.70
N GLU A 117 -21.40 8.25 -6.40
CA GLU A 117 -22.74 8.45 -5.85
C GLU A 117 -23.07 9.93 -5.58
N GLU A 118 -22.13 10.86 -5.81
CA GLU A 118 -22.35 12.28 -5.57
C GLU A 118 -23.30 12.93 -6.59
N PRO A 119 -24.10 13.91 -6.17
CA PRO A 119 -24.88 14.75 -7.08
C PRO A 119 -23.96 15.46 -8.08
N GLY A 120 -24.19 15.25 -9.36
CA GLY A 120 -23.32 15.75 -10.42
C GLY A 120 -22.26 14.74 -10.86
N SER A 121 -22.32 13.59 -10.25
CA SER A 121 -21.66 12.32 -10.52
C SER A 121 -20.32 12.41 -11.22
N HIS A 122 -19.27 12.22 -10.47
CA HIS A 122 -17.93 11.96 -10.97
C HIS A 122 -17.56 10.48 -10.76
N ALA A 123 -16.52 10.06 -11.45
CA ALA A 123 -16.01 8.71 -11.35
C ALA A 123 -15.58 8.39 -9.91
N SER A 124 -15.82 7.15 -9.48
CA SER A 124 -15.26 6.62 -8.23
C SER A 124 -13.74 6.77 -8.22
N SER A 125 -13.18 7.16 -7.09
CA SER A 125 -11.76 7.47 -6.97
C SER A 125 -11.24 7.19 -5.56
N TRP A 126 -9.93 7.16 -5.44
CA TRP A 126 -9.19 7.13 -4.18
C TRP A 126 -8.50 8.47 -3.99
N SER A 127 -8.73 9.09 -2.85
CA SER A 127 -8.07 10.32 -2.47
C SER A 127 -6.72 10.01 -1.82
N PHE A 128 -5.67 10.65 -2.30
CA PHE A 128 -4.29 10.45 -1.83
C PHE A 128 -3.51 11.76 -1.87
N SER A 129 -2.31 11.77 -1.29
CA SER A 129 -1.46 12.96 -1.25
C SER A 129 -1.17 13.50 -2.65
N GLY A 130 -1.59 14.73 -2.92
CA GLY A 130 -1.43 15.40 -4.20
C GLY A 130 -2.56 15.17 -5.21
N SER A 131 -3.54 14.32 -4.97
CA SER A 131 -4.67 14.12 -5.89
C SER A 131 -5.59 15.33 -5.99
N THR A 132 -5.58 16.17 -4.96
CA THR A 132 -6.28 17.46 -4.93
C THR A 132 -5.39 18.47 -4.22
N THR A 133 -5.13 19.62 -4.86
CA THR A 133 -4.29 20.69 -4.30
C THR A 133 -5.08 21.98 -4.14
N GLY A 134 -4.62 22.87 -3.26
CA GLY A 134 -5.24 24.16 -3.03
C GLY A 134 -6.53 24.11 -2.20
N LEU A 135 -6.75 23.06 -1.41
CA LEU A 135 -7.79 23.04 -0.39
C LEU A 135 -7.44 24.02 0.71
N ASP A 136 -8.41 24.88 1.09
CA ASP A 136 -8.27 25.74 2.26
C ASP A 136 -8.43 24.91 3.55
N GLY A 137 -7.41 24.92 4.42
CA GLY A 137 -7.43 24.26 5.71
C GLY A 137 -6.55 23.01 5.77
N ASP A 138 -6.71 22.23 6.82
CA ASP A 138 -5.90 21.05 7.15
C ASP A 138 -6.20 19.82 6.25
N GLY A 139 -6.60 20.06 5.02
CA GLY A 139 -6.88 18.99 4.06
C GLY A 139 -5.66 18.10 3.85
N PHE A 140 -5.87 16.79 3.83
CA PHE A 140 -4.86 15.76 3.59
C PHE A 140 -4.11 15.91 2.26
N ASN A 141 -4.51 16.84 1.42
CA ASN A 141 -3.88 17.23 0.16
C ASN A 141 -3.34 18.66 0.20
N ALA A 142 -2.80 19.09 1.34
CA ALA A 142 -2.22 20.42 1.48
C ALA A 142 -1.33 20.75 0.27
N GLY A 143 -1.61 21.89 -0.35
CA GLY A 143 -1.04 22.27 -1.61
C GLY A 143 0.49 22.27 -1.63
N VAL A 144 1.04 22.03 -2.78
CA VAL A 144 2.48 22.09 -3.04
C VAL A 144 3.03 23.47 -2.78
N ALA A 145 4.14 23.53 -2.07
CA ALA A 145 4.68 24.76 -1.50
C ALA A 145 5.20 25.77 -2.54
N ASN A 146 5.44 25.36 -3.77
CA ASN A 146 6.01 26.23 -4.82
C ASN A 146 5.66 25.72 -6.24
N ASP A 147 5.90 26.56 -7.24
CA ASP A 147 5.59 26.26 -8.63
C ASP A 147 6.34 25.04 -9.20
N SER A 148 7.51 24.69 -8.66
CA SER A 148 8.29 23.54 -9.11
C SER A 148 7.67 22.21 -8.69
N ASP A 149 6.76 22.23 -7.70
CA ASP A 149 6.16 21.03 -7.12
C ASP A 149 4.68 20.87 -7.53
N LYS A 150 4.17 21.72 -8.42
CA LYS A 150 2.80 21.60 -8.93
C LYS A 150 2.55 20.23 -9.55
N ILE A 151 1.37 19.67 -9.28
CA ILE A 151 0.95 18.37 -9.82
C ILE A 151 0.34 18.46 -11.21
N CYS A 152 0.01 19.66 -11.69
CA CYS A 152 -0.53 19.87 -13.03
C CYS A 152 -0.20 21.26 -13.57
N ASN A 153 -0.42 21.43 -14.87
CA ASN A 153 -0.45 22.75 -15.50
C ASN A 153 -1.87 23.32 -15.44
N THR A 154 -2.14 24.18 -14.47
CA THR A 154 -3.48 24.77 -14.22
C THR A 154 -4.07 25.55 -15.40
N ASN A 155 -3.28 25.90 -16.41
CA ASN A 155 -3.77 26.58 -17.61
C ASN A 155 -4.32 25.62 -18.67
N THR A 156 -3.91 24.36 -18.65
CA THR A 156 -4.23 23.36 -19.70
C THR A 156 -4.89 22.12 -19.16
N THR A 157 -4.68 21.78 -17.89
CA THR A 157 -5.25 20.58 -17.28
C THR A 157 -6.76 20.77 -17.05
N PRO A 158 -7.60 19.81 -17.46
CA PRO A 158 -9.01 19.83 -17.13
C PRO A 158 -9.22 19.85 -15.61
N ASN A 159 -10.15 20.66 -15.16
CA ASN A 159 -10.54 20.67 -13.75
C ASN A 159 -11.64 19.63 -13.53
N TYR A 160 -11.29 18.49 -12.94
CA TYR A 160 -12.25 17.47 -12.50
C TYR A 160 -12.78 17.83 -11.12
N THR A 161 -13.59 18.87 -11.03
CA THR A 161 -14.10 19.38 -9.76
C THR A 161 -15.17 18.44 -9.19
N TYR A 162 -14.84 17.71 -8.14
CA TYR A 162 -15.81 16.95 -7.38
C TYR A 162 -16.63 17.90 -6.48
N PRO A 163 -17.97 17.71 -6.35
CA PRO A 163 -18.80 18.52 -5.47
C PRO A 163 -18.37 18.50 -3.99
N SER A 164 -17.75 17.40 -3.54
CA SER A 164 -17.18 17.28 -2.21
C SER A 164 -15.97 18.18 -1.96
N CYS A 165 -15.32 18.68 -3.01
CA CYS A 165 -14.12 19.53 -2.92
C CYS A 165 -14.47 21.02 -3.01
N GLN A 166 -15.41 21.50 -2.20
CA GLN A 166 -15.99 22.86 -2.28
C GLN A 166 -15.01 24.01 -2.04
N ASN A 167 -13.89 23.75 -1.39
CA ASN A 167 -12.90 24.78 -1.01
C ASN A 167 -11.59 24.64 -1.80
N VAL A 168 -11.66 24.13 -3.01
CA VAL A 168 -10.50 24.07 -3.90
C VAL A 168 -10.22 25.46 -4.43
N ALA A 169 -9.02 25.99 -4.21
CA ALA A 169 -8.63 27.31 -4.68
C ALA A 169 -8.64 27.40 -6.21
N ASP A 170 -8.90 28.58 -6.73
CA ASP A 170 -8.73 28.87 -8.15
C ASP A 170 -7.30 28.50 -8.60
N ASN A 171 -7.16 27.95 -9.79
CA ASN A 171 -5.90 27.48 -10.37
C ASN A 171 -5.24 26.31 -9.61
N SER A 172 -6.01 25.51 -8.90
CA SER A 172 -5.58 24.24 -8.31
C SER A 172 -5.86 23.06 -9.23
N CYS A 173 -5.35 21.88 -8.83
CA CYS A 173 -5.62 20.63 -9.52
C CYS A 173 -6.41 19.74 -8.57
N SER A 174 -7.57 19.29 -9.02
CA SER A 174 -8.41 18.37 -8.27
C SER A 174 -8.99 17.34 -9.23
N TRP A 175 -8.82 16.05 -8.93
CA TRP A 175 -9.32 14.99 -9.80
C TRP A 175 -9.79 13.74 -9.05
N THR A 176 -9.88 13.83 -7.72
CA THR A 176 -10.47 12.81 -6.85
C THR A 176 -11.50 13.45 -5.92
N HIS A 177 -12.31 12.66 -5.27
CA HIS A 177 -13.25 13.15 -4.25
C HIS A 177 -12.51 13.70 -3.01
N CYS A 178 -13.24 14.49 -2.21
CA CYS A 178 -12.79 15.03 -0.92
C CYS A 178 -13.76 14.65 0.23
N LEU A 179 -14.38 13.46 0.15
CA LEU A 179 -15.46 13.08 1.07
C LEU A 179 -14.95 12.60 2.41
N ASP A 180 -13.97 11.69 2.40
CA ASP A 180 -13.51 11.05 3.62
C ASP A 180 -12.02 10.64 3.51
N ASP A 181 -11.49 10.18 4.62
CA ASP A 181 -10.14 9.67 4.76
C ASP A 181 -10.03 8.23 4.26
N ASP A 182 -9.70 8.05 2.98
CA ASP A 182 -9.54 6.72 2.38
C ASP A 182 -8.42 5.90 3.03
N ILE A 183 -7.35 6.51 3.52
CA ILE A 183 -6.28 5.81 4.23
C ILE A 183 -6.79 5.27 5.57
N GLY A 184 -7.49 6.09 6.35
CA GLY A 184 -8.13 5.66 7.59
C GLY A 184 -9.19 4.57 7.35
N PHE A 185 -9.94 4.65 6.24
CA PHE A 185 -10.84 3.58 5.83
C PHE A 185 -10.09 2.27 5.61
N VAL A 186 -8.97 2.28 4.89
CA VAL A 186 -8.17 1.05 4.65
C VAL A 186 -7.60 0.50 5.95
N ALA A 187 -7.12 1.35 6.87
CA ALA A 187 -6.67 0.90 8.19
C ALA A 187 -7.79 0.17 8.95
N SER A 188 -9.01 0.72 8.91
CA SER A 188 -10.20 0.09 9.52
C SER A 188 -10.59 -1.21 8.79
N LEU A 189 -10.54 -1.22 7.45
CA LEU A 189 -10.86 -2.40 6.65
C LEU A 189 -9.90 -3.57 6.94
N VAL A 190 -8.60 -3.29 7.12
CA VAL A 190 -7.60 -4.29 7.53
C VAL A 190 -7.90 -4.83 8.93
N SER A 191 -8.24 -3.97 9.87
CA SER A 191 -8.62 -4.38 11.23
C SER A 191 -9.85 -5.29 11.22
N GLU A 192 -10.91 -4.86 10.57
CA GLU A 192 -12.14 -5.63 10.43
C GLU A 192 -11.93 -6.96 9.69
N ALA A 193 -11.03 -6.99 8.69
CA ALA A 193 -10.70 -8.23 7.99
C ALA A 193 -10.04 -9.26 8.92
N LYS A 194 -9.14 -8.81 9.79
CA LYS A 194 -8.50 -9.68 10.80
C LYS A 194 -9.51 -10.23 11.82
N ASP A 195 -10.53 -9.45 12.16
CA ASP A 195 -11.55 -9.82 13.13
C ASP A 195 -12.64 -10.73 12.54
N ASN A 196 -12.90 -10.64 11.23
CA ASN A 196 -14.02 -11.32 10.57
C ASN A 196 -13.60 -12.43 9.60
N LEU A 197 -12.32 -12.58 9.30
CA LEU A 197 -11.77 -13.59 8.39
C LEU A 197 -10.55 -14.26 9.01
N CYS A 198 -10.31 -15.53 8.65
CA CYS A 198 -9.09 -16.24 9.05
C CYS A 198 -7.91 -15.79 8.19
N ILE A 199 -7.26 -14.71 8.59
CA ILE A 199 -6.18 -14.06 7.86
C ILE A 199 -4.86 -14.17 8.63
N ASP A 200 -3.80 -14.51 7.91
CA ASP A 200 -2.42 -14.36 8.40
C ASP A 200 -2.06 -12.86 8.46
N SER A 201 -1.96 -12.33 9.67
CA SER A 201 -1.69 -10.90 9.89
C SER A 201 -0.33 -10.44 9.39
N GLU A 202 0.63 -11.37 9.20
CA GLU A 202 1.96 -11.09 8.68
C GLU A 202 2.02 -11.16 7.14
N ARG A 203 0.94 -11.56 6.49
CA ARG A 203 0.84 -11.75 5.04
C ARG A 203 -0.32 -10.97 4.43
N ILE A 204 -0.30 -9.67 4.63
CA ILE A 204 -1.26 -8.72 4.05
C ILE A 204 -0.56 -7.88 3.00
N PHE A 205 -1.17 -7.76 1.83
CA PHE A 205 -0.61 -7.10 0.66
C PHE A 205 -1.61 -6.11 0.07
N ALA A 206 -1.09 -5.09 -0.63
CA ALA A 206 -1.92 -4.14 -1.36
C ALA A 206 -1.55 -4.14 -2.85
N VAL A 207 -2.54 -4.11 -3.72
CA VAL A 207 -2.38 -3.93 -5.16
C VAL A 207 -3.31 -2.84 -5.64
N GLY A 208 -2.88 -2.02 -6.60
CA GLY A 208 -3.75 -1.00 -7.15
C GLY A 208 -3.37 -0.65 -8.58
N GLY A 209 -4.37 -0.26 -9.37
CA GLY A 209 -4.16 0.16 -10.75
C GLY A 209 -4.46 1.64 -10.96
N SER A 210 -3.61 2.37 -11.71
CA SER A 210 -3.80 3.79 -12.03
C SER A 210 -4.00 4.63 -10.76
N ASN A 211 -5.11 5.32 -10.57
CA ASN A 211 -5.47 6.01 -9.32
C ASN A 211 -5.29 5.13 -8.08
N GLY A 212 -5.74 3.86 -8.14
CA GLY A 212 -5.51 2.89 -7.06
C GLY A 212 -4.04 2.56 -6.86
N GLY A 213 -3.23 2.54 -7.92
CA GLY A 213 -1.78 2.37 -7.84
C GLY A 213 -1.08 3.57 -7.17
N MET A 214 -1.52 4.78 -7.48
CA MET A 214 -1.06 5.99 -6.79
C MET A 214 -1.41 5.96 -5.31
N PHE A 215 -2.61 5.53 -4.99
CA PHE A 215 -3.09 5.37 -3.62
C PHE A 215 -2.30 4.30 -2.84
N VAL A 216 -1.91 3.19 -3.48
CA VAL A 216 -1.11 2.13 -2.85
C VAL A 216 0.28 2.64 -2.42
N TRP A 217 0.91 3.52 -3.19
CA TRP A 217 2.14 4.19 -2.74
C TRP A 217 1.91 5.00 -1.46
N ASP A 218 0.76 5.67 -1.38
CA ASP A 218 0.42 6.51 -0.23
C ASP A 218 0.13 5.68 1.02
N LEU A 219 -0.51 4.52 0.88
CA LEU A 219 -0.70 3.56 1.97
C LEU A 219 0.64 3.15 2.62
N GLY A 220 1.69 2.98 1.81
CA GLY A 220 3.02 2.67 2.33
C GLY A 220 3.74 3.87 2.98
N ARG A 221 3.28 5.10 2.72
CA ARG A 221 3.83 6.34 3.27
C ARG A 221 3.07 6.89 4.47
N ASP A 222 1.91 6.35 4.81
CA ASP A 222 1.13 6.77 5.97
C ASP A 222 1.39 5.84 7.16
N GLU A 223 1.64 6.44 8.34
CA GLU A 223 1.95 5.72 9.58
C GLU A 223 0.81 4.80 10.05
N ARG A 224 -0.43 5.08 9.63
CA ARG A 224 -1.61 4.28 10.00
C ARG A 224 -1.69 2.95 9.24
N THR A 225 -1.04 2.85 8.08
CA THR A 225 -1.18 1.71 7.16
C THR A 225 0.13 1.03 6.76
N ALA A 226 1.27 1.73 6.79
CA ALA A 226 2.55 1.21 6.32
C ALA A 226 2.94 -0.13 6.97
N ASP A 227 2.73 -0.27 8.29
CA ASP A 227 3.06 -1.49 9.03
C ASP A 227 2.06 -2.63 8.80
N SER A 228 0.90 -2.34 8.23
CA SER A 228 -0.11 -3.36 7.92
C SER A 228 0.27 -4.23 6.72
N PHE A 229 1.15 -3.74 5.85
CA PHE A 229 1.46 -4.44 4.60
C PHE A 229 2.83 -5.12 4.65
N LYS A 230 2.88 -6.35 4.11
CA LYS A 230 4.11 -7.11 3.89
C LYS A 230 4.83 -6.63 2.63
N ALA A 231 4.08 -6.38 1.56
CA ALA A 231 4.56 -5.78 0.31
C ALA A 231 3.39 -5.11 -0.45
N ILE A 232 3.72 -4.28 -1.44
CA ILE A 232 2.75 -3.59 -2.28
C ILE A 232 3.05 -3.74 -3.78
N ALA A 233 1.99 -3.59 -4.62
CA ALA A 233 2.10 -3.69 -6.07
C ALA A 233 1.29 -2.58 -6.79
N PRO A 234 1.84 -1.38 -6.98
CA PRO A 234 1.25 -0.36 -7.84
C PRO A 234 1.41 -0.71 -9.33
N ILE A 235 0.29 -0.70 -10.09
CA ILE A 235 0.25 -0.96 -11.53
C ILE A 235 -0.17 0.35 -12.22
N ILE A 236 0.62 0.82 -13.19
CA ILE A 236 0.39 2.05 -14.01
C ILE A 236 -0.04 3.26 -13.17
N GLY A 237 0.45 3.36 -11.93
CA GLY A 237 0.15 4.42 -10.99
C GLY A 237 1.42 4.93 -10.32
N LEU A 238 1.80 6.16 -10.60
CA LEU A 238 2.96 6.84 -10.01
C LEU A 238 2.49 8.01 -9.16
N PRO A 239 3.13 8.29 -8.02
CA PRO A 239 2.79 9.47 -7.23
C PRO A 239 2.93 10.75 -8.05
N HIS A 240 2.18 11.78 -7.72
CA HIS A 240 2.38 13.09 -8.31
C HIS A 240 3.77 13.65 -7.99
N ARG A 241 4.22 14.58 -8.83
CA ARG A 241 5.46 15.31 -8.61
C ARG A 241 5.48 15.97 -7.23
N GLY A 242 6.60 15.86 -6.52
CA GLY A 242 6.75 16.35 -5.15
C GLY A 242 6.48 15.28 -4.07
N TYR A 243 5.84 14.18 -4.40
CA TYR A 243 5.50 13.10 -3.47
C TYR A 243 6.44 11.89 -3.63
N LEU A 244 7.74 12.13 -3.40
CA LEU A 244 8.81 11.17 -3.60
C LEU A 244 9.23 10.43 -2.32
N ALA A 245 8.64 10.74 -1.18
CA ALA A 245 9.04 10.14 0.09
C ALA A 245 8.97 8.60 0.06
N GLY A 246 9.96 7.97 0.69
CA GLY A 246 9.97 6.51 0.89
C GLY A 246 8.92 6.03 1.90
N PRO A 247 8.81 4.71 2.11
CA PRO A 247 7.84 4.12 3.02
C PRO A 247 8.11 4.51 4.48
N LYS A 248 7.06 4.50 5.30
CA LYS A 248 7.14 4.77 6.74
C LYS A 248 7.51 3.53 7.57
N LYS A 249 7.41 2.35 7.00
CA LYS A 249 7.82 1.10 7.65
C LYS A 249 9.32 1.14 7.96
N ALA A 250 9.70 0.85 9.19
CA ALA A 250 11.06 1.07 9.70
C ALA A 250 12.16 0.34 8.91
N ASN A 251 11.87 -0.88 8.44
CA ASN A 251 12.79 -1.69 7.64
C ASN A 251 12.52 -1.61 6.13
N GLY A 252 11.76 -0.59 5.70
CA GLY A 252 11.29 -0.49 4.34
C GLY A 252 10.06 -1.36 4.06
N LEU A 253 9.43 -1.14 2.93
CA LEU A 253 8.27 -1.90 2.45
C LEU A 253 8.58 -2.39 1.04
N PRO A 254 8.67 -3.71 0.81
CA PRO A 254 8.91 -4.27 -0.51
C PRO A 254 7.85 -3.83 -1.52
N VAL A 255 8.27 -3.54 -2.75
CA VAL A 255 7.37 -3.09 -3.82
C VAL A 255 7.75 -3.65 -5.18
N ILE A 256 6.75 -4.13 -5.91
CA ILE A 256 6.82 -4.36 -7.34
C ILE A 256 5.99 -3.29 -8.04
N SER A 257 6.63 -2.38 -8.77
CA SER A 257 5.97 -1.34 -9.57
C SER A 257 5.93 -1.77 -11.02
N ILE A 258 4.74 -1.81 -11.61
CA ILE A 258 4.56 -2.19 -13.02
C ILE A 258 4.01 -1.01 -13.80
N THR A 259 4.73 -0.60 -14.86
CA THR A 259 4.37 0.55 -15.71
C THR A 259 4.43 0.18 -17.18
N GLY A 260 3.79 0.98 -18.03
CA GLY A 260 3.85 0.82 -19.49
C GLY A 260 4.73 1.90 -20.12
N ILE A 261 5.68 1.51 -20.97
CA ILE A 261 6.54 2.48 -21.68
C ILE A 261 5.72 3.39 -22.59
N ASN A 262 4.64 2.84 -23.18
CA ASN A 262 3.72 3.59 -24.05
C ASN A 262 2.53 4.22 -23.30
N ASP A 263 2.59 4.29 -21.98
CA ASP A 263 1.55 4.96 -21.19
C ASP A 263 1.62 6.48 -21.38
N THR A 264 0.57 7.04 -21.97
CA THR A 264 0.43 8.48 -22.20
C THR A 264 -0.32 9.21 -21.10
N THR A 265 -0.92 8.48 -20.18
CA THR A 265 -1.69 9.01 -19.03
C THR A 265 -0.80 9.14 -17.80
N VAL A 266 -0.04 8.08 -17.45
CA VAL A 266 0.91 8.07 -16.34
C VAL A 266 2.26 7.53 -16.84
N PRO A 267 2.98 8.32 -17.67
CA PRO A 267 4.22 7.84 -18.28
C PRO A 267 5.30 7.60 -17.23
N PRO A 268 6.01 6.45 -17.29
CA PRO A 268 7.07 6.13 -16.33
C PRO A 268 8.34 6.98 -16.49
N GLY A 269 8.55 7.56 -17.68
CA GLY A 269 9.83 8.14 -18.08
C GLY A 269 10.86 7.07 -18.47
N ASP A 270 12.01 7.51 -18.91
CA ASP A 270 13.12 6.61 -19.25
C ASP A 270 13.72 5.99 -17.99
N TRP A 271 14.46 4.87 -18.14
CA TRP A 271 15.14 4.17 -17.03
C TRP A 271 16.10 5.05 -16.22
N ASN A 272 16.62 6.12 -16.80
CA ASN A 272 17.50 7.06 -16.13
C ASN A 272 16.82 8.35 -15.67
N ASN A 273 15.49 8.45 -15.85
CA ASN A 273 14.74 9.64 -15.45
C ASN A 273 14.50 9.64 -13.93
N LYS A 274 15.30 10.42 -13.23
CA LYS A 274 15.20 10.66 -11.78
C LYS A 274 14.45 11.97 -11.45
N SER A 275 13.68 12.50 -12.40
CA SER A 275 12.91 13.72 -12.26
C SER A 275 11.41 13.41 -12.24
N PHE A 276 10.65 14.19 -12.95
CA PHE A 276 9.21 13.99 -13.12
C PHE A 276 8.86 13.71 -14.59
N THR A 277 7.68 13.13 -14.78
CA THR A 277 7.08 12.93 -16.10
C THR A 277 5.80 13.74 -16.21
N THR A 278 5.29 13.88 -17.42
CA THR A 278 4.03 14.57 -17.66
C THR A 278 3.15 13.75 -18.59
N THR A 279 1.87 13.75 -18.30
CA THR A 279 0.84 13.21 -19.18
C THR A 279 1.04 13.76 -20.60
N SER A 280 1.11 12.88 -21.57
CA SER A 280 1.28 13.24 -22.99
C SER A 280 -0.04 13.19 -23.80
N ASN A 281 -1.16 12.84 -23.16
CA ASN A 281 -2.49 12.85 -23.75
C ASN A 281 -3.15 14.25 -23.82
N GLY A 282 -2.44 15.31 -23.38
CA GLY A 282 -2.91 16.69 -23.36
C GLY A 282 -3.44 17.20 -22.02
N GLU A 283 -3.55 16.32 -21.01
CA GLU A 283 -4.07 16.71 -19.68
C GLU A 283 -3.03 17.41 -18.80
N ALA A 284 -1.74 17.24 -19.10
CA ALA A 284 -0.65 17.95 -18.43
C ALA A 284 -0.60 17.80 -16.89
N PHE A 285 -0.91 16.61 -16.38
CA PHE A 285 -0.54 16.23 -15.02
C PHE A 285 0.95 15.88 -14.91
N PHE A 286 1.54 16.09 -13.75
CA PHE A 286 2.94 15.81 -13.47
C PHE A 286 3.07 14.67 -12.45
N TYR A 287 3.89 13.68 -12.77
CA TYR A 287 4.14 12.52 -11.93
C TYR A 287 5.61 12.40 -11.59
N THR A 288 5.91 11.75 -10.49
CA THR A 288 7.26 11.28 -10.18
C THR A 288 7.67 10.23 -11.22
N GLY A 289 8.89 10.31 -11.74
CA GLY A 289 9.41 9.26 -12.63
C GLY A 289 9.51 7.91 -11.91
N ALA A 290 9.23 6.81 -12.61
CA ALA A 290 9.24 5.46 -12.02
C ALA A 290 10.60 5.13 -11.39
N SER A 291 11.72 5.44 -12.06
CA SER A 291 13.06 5.25 -11.49
C SER A 291 13.32 6.12 -10.25
N ALA A 292 12.72 7.31 -10.17
CA ALA A 292 12.92 8.19 -9.03
C ALA A 292 12.23 7.66 -7.76
N ILE A 293 10.99 7.18 -7.88
CA ILE A 293 10.28 6.60 -6.74
C ILE A 293 10.89 5.26 -6.32
N ALA A 294 11.30 4.41 -7.28
CA ALA A 294 11.98 3.16 -6.99
C ALA A 294 13.29 3.39 -6.21
N GLU A 295 14.11 4.37 -6.63
CA GLU A 295 15.33 4.75 -5.93
C GLU A 295 15.05 5.27 -4.51
N SER A 296 14.05 6.14 -4.35
CA SER A 296 13.67 6.67 -3.04
C SER A 296 13.24 5.56 -2.06
N TRP A 297 12.49 4.58 -2.54
CA TRP A 297 12.06 3.43 -1.73
C TRP A 297 13.21 2.45 -1.49
N GLY A 298 14.04 2.20 -2.50
CA GLY A 298 15.24 1.38 -2.38
C GLY A 298 16.20 1.88 -1.29
N ASN A 299 16.38 3.20 -1.19
CA ASN A 299 17.19 3.79 -0.13
C ASN A 299 16.70 3.41 1.28
N VAL A 300 15.40 3.32 1.52
CA VAL A 300 14.84 2.90 2.82
C VAL A 300 15.00 1.39 3.05
N LEU A 301 14.95 0.60 1.98
CA LEU A 301 15.20 -0.85 2.01
C LEU A 301 16.68 -1.22 2.10
N GLY A 302 17.57 -0.23 2.04
CA GLY A 302 19.03 -0.44 2.12
C GLY A 302 19.67 -0.89 0.82
N CYS A 303 19.00 -0.67 -0.33
CA CYS A 303 19.59 -0.93 -1.64
C CYS A 303 20.80 -0.01 -1.91
N ASP A 304 21.79 -0.50 -2.63
CA ASP A 304 22.89 0.36 -3.13
C ASP A 304 22.44 1.15 -4.37
N THR A 305 21.74 2.24 -4.14
CA THR A 305 21.24 3.12 -5.21
C THR A 305 22.31 4.07 -5.77
N SER A 306 23.55 3.98 -5.32
CA SER A 306 24.68 4.75 -5.87
C SER A 306 25.10 4.27 -7.26
N VAL A 307 24.69 3.06 -7.65
CA VAL A 307 24.90 2.44 -8.95
C VAL A 307 23.56 2.36 -9.73
N PRO A 308 23.59 2.25 -11.06
CA PRO A 308 22.36 1.99 -11.82
C PRO A 308 21.73 0.65 -11.45
N PRO A 309 20.38 0.52 -11.49
CA PRO A 309 19.72 -0.75 -11.29
C PRO A 309 20.03 -1.73 -12.41
N GLU A 310 20.18 -3.01 -12.05
CA GLU A 310 20.47 -4.09 -12.97
C GLU A 310 19.21 -4.83 -13.40
N LEU A 311 19.28 -5.54 -14.54
CA LEU A 311 18.20 -6.37 -15.04
C LEU A 311 17.98 -7.58 -14.13
N VAL A 312 16.75 -7.74 -13.66
CA VAL A 312 16.31 -8.94 -12.94
C VAL A 312 15.73 -9.94 -13.94
N THR A 313 16.43 -11.06 -14.13
CA THR A 313 15.97 -12.10 -15.03
C THR A 313 14.79 -12.86 -14.41
N GLN A 314 13.67 -12.91 -15.13
CA GLN A 314 12.49 -13.68 -14.74
C GLN A 314 11.75 -14.17 -16.00
N ASP A 315 11.19 -15.37 -15.94
CA ASP A 315 10.48 -16.01 -17.04
C ASP A 315 8.95 -16.02 -16.86
N ILE A 316 8.46 -15.46 -15.73
CA ILE A 316 7.03 -15.47 -15.36
C ILE A 316 6.23 -14.51 -16.23
N ALA A 317 6.80 -13.34 -16.51
CA ALA A 317 6.20 -12.29 -17.32
C ALA A 317 7.23 -11.78 -18.35
N PRO A 318 7.48 -12.51 -19.43
CA PRO A 318 8.58 -12.22 -20.34
C PRO A 318 8.42 -10.88 -21.08
N ASP A 319 7.20 -10.33 -21.15
CA ASP A 319 6.94 -9.02 -21.75
C ASP A 319 7.23 -7.84 -20.80
N LEU A 320 7.65 -8.12 -19.57
CA LEU A 320 8.02 -7.12 -18.58
C LEU A 320 9.54 -7.14 -18.32
N GLU A 321 10.22 -6.05 -18.67
CA GLU A 321 11.59 -5.82 -18.23
C GLU A 321 11.59 -5.30 -16.80
N CYS A 322 12.20 -6.02 -15.86
CA CYS A 322 12.29 -5.63 -14.46
C CYS A 322 13.72 -5.28 -14.09
N ARG A 323 13.90 -4.23 -13.32
CA ARG A 323 15.21 -3.80 -12.79
C ARG A 323 15.17 -3.60 -11.29
N SER A 324 16.33 -3.82 -10.66
CA SER A 324 16.56 -3.63 -9.22
C SER A 324 18.02 -3.33 -8.92
N TRP A 325 18.33 -3.16 -7.66
CA TRP A 325 19.70 -3.00 -7.13
C TRP A 325 20.10 -4.23 -6.32
N ASP A 326 21.41 -4.49 -6.26
CA ASP A 326 21.96 -5.45 -5.31
C ASP A 326 21.72 -4.99 -3.86
N TYR A 327 21.72 -5.97 -2.94
CA TYR A 327 21.55 -5.76 -1.50
C TYR A 327 20.24 -5.05 -1.10
N CYS A 328 19.25 -5.10 -1.95
CA CYS A 328 17.90 -4.62 -1.70
C CYS A 328 17.19 -5.64 -0.82
N GLY A 329 16.84 -5.31 0.40
CA GLY A 329 16.05 -6.20 1.25
C GLY A 329 14.86 -6.77 0.49
N GLY A 330 14.44 -8.00 0.78
CA GLY A 330 13.37 -8.68 0.05
C GLY A 330 13.36 -10.17 0.38
N GLY A 331 12.76 -10.96 -0.51
CA GLY A 331 12.70 -12.41 -0.43
C GLY A 331 13.97 -13.11 -0.92
N ASP A 332 13.87 -14.44 -1.06
CA ASP A 332 14.98 -15.29 -1.53
C ASP A 332 15.17 -15.24 -3.05
N ILE A 333 14.10 -14.91 -3.79
CA ILE A 333 14.08 -14.91 -5.28
C ILE A 333 14.10 -13.49 -5.82
N PHE A 334 13.29 -12.60 -5.24
CA PHE A 334 13.15 -11.23 -5.70
C PHE A 334 13.72 -10.23 -4.69
N PRO A 335 14.46 -9.22 -5.15
CA PRO A 335 14.84 -8.09 -4.31
C PRO A 335 13.60 -7.32 -3.85
N GLY A 336 13.73 -6.55 -2.76
CA GLY A 336 12.62 -5.79 -2.18
C GLY A 336 12.04 -4.69 -3.08
N ILE A 337 12.77 -4.30 -4.13
CA ILE A 337 12.30 -3.36 -5.16
C ILE A 337 12.35 -4.03 -6.52
N LEU A 338 11.23 -3.99 -7.25
CA LEU A 338 11.18 -4.29 -8.67
C LEU A 338 10.52 -3.15 -9.43
N ASP A 339 11.26 -2.43 -10.27
CA ASP A 339 10.72 -1.52 -11.29
C ASP A 339 10.57 -2.32 -12.58
N CYS A 340 9.33 -2.66 -12.94
CA CYS A 340 9.00 -3.46 -14.11
C CYS A 340 8.28 -2.62 -15.16
N ARG A 341 8.70 -2.73 -16.43
CA ARG A 341 8.12 -1.95 -17.54
C ARG A 341 7.80 -2.83 -18.74
N GLY A 342 6.57 -2.73 -19.24
CA GLY A 342 6.15 -3.38 -20.47
C GLY A 342 6.46 -2.50 -21.69
N GLU A 343 7.23 -3.00 -22.66
CA GLU A 343 7.65 -2.22 -23.85
C GLU A 343 6.45 -1.79 -24.70
N ASP A 344 5.51 -2.70 -24.95
CA ASP A 344 4.30 -2.43 -25.73
C ASP A 344 3.08 -2.07 -24.88
N MET A 345 3.28 -1.85 -23.58
CA MET A 345 2.21 -1.61 -22.63
C MET A 345 1.88 -0.10 -22.55
N GLY A 346 0.61 0.23 -22.76
CA GLY A 346 0.02 1.56 -22.50
C GLY A 346 -0.60 1.62 -21.10
N HIS A 347 -1.65 2.47 -20.94
CA HIS A 347 -2.37 2.63 -19.67
C HIS A 347 -3.36 1.48 -19.41
N VAL A 348 -2.85 0.29 -19.20
CA VAL A 348 -3.63 -0.96 -18.97
C VAL A 348 -2.98 -1.79 -17.87
N TYR A 349 -3.77 -2.57 -17.12
CA TYR A 349 -3.23 -3.41 -16.03
C TYR A 349 -2.44 -4.62 -16.52
N ASN A 350 -2.70 -5.08 -17.75
CA ASN A 350 -2.07 -6.27 -18.35
C ASN A 350 -2.06 -7.49 -17.40
N LEU A 351 -3.21 -7.78 -16.78
CA LEU A 351 -3.32 -8.78 -15.70
C LEU A 351 -2.84 -10.20 -16.09
N GLY A 352 -2.80 -10.52 -17.38
CA GLY A 352 -2.26 -11.79 -17.86
C GLY A 352 -0.75 -11.94 -17.62
N GLN A 353 -0.01 -10.84 -17.63
CA GLN A 353 1.44 -10.79 -17.39
C GLN A 353 1.77 -10.28 -15.99
N SER A 354 1.16 -9.17 -15.59
CA SER A 354 1.46 -8.51 -14.33
C SER A 354 1.05 -9.34 -13.11
N TRP A 355 -0.11 -10.00 -13.15
CA TRP A 355 -0.63 -10.67 -11.97
C TRP A 355 0.18 -11.90 -11.55
N PRO A 356 0.58 -12.83 -12.44
CA PRO A 356 1.46 -13.93 -12.06
C PRO A 356 2.78 -13.48 -11.46
N LEU A 357 3.38 -12.40 -11.97
CA LEU A 357 4.62 -11.85 -11.43
C LEU A 357 4.41 -11.21 -10.06
N ILE A 358 3.30 -10.48 -9.85
CA ILE A 358 2.92 -9.93 -8.54
C ILE A 358 2.73 -11.07 -7.51
N MET A 359 2.03 -12.14 -7.89
CA MET A 359 1.83 -13.29 -7.00
C MET A 359 3.13 -13.98 -6.63
N ALA A 360 4.03 -14.16 -7.61
CA ALA A 360 5.35 -14.72 -7.35
C ALA A 360 6.16 -13.81 -6.40
N PHE A 361 6.14 -12.50 -6.63
CA PHE A 361 6.78 -11.53 -5.74
C PHE A 361 6.20 -11.57 -4.32
N PHE A 362 4.87 -11.55 -4.16
CA PHE A 362 4.22 -11.61 -2.86
C PHE A 362 4.48 -12.92 -2.11
N ASN A 363 4.56 -14.04 -2.82
CA ASN A 363 4.87 -15.34 -2.21
C ASN A 363 6.31 -15.43 -1.71
N ASP A 364 7.21 -14.67 -2.30
CA ASP A 364 8.63 -14.64 -1.93
C ASP A 364 8.90 -13.69 -0.74
N GLN A 365 8.03 -12.68 -0.51
CA GLN A 365 8.15 -11.78 0.65
C GLN A 365 7.59 -12.42 1.92
#